data_04ed48f22773180e977e511c604fa852
#
_entry.id   04ed48f22773180e977e511c604fa852
#
_cell.length_a   1.000
_cell.length_b   1.000
_cell.length_c   1.000
_cell.angle_alpha   90.00
_cell.angle_beta   90.00
_cell.angle_gamma   90.00
#
_symmetry.space_group_name_H-M   'P 1'
#
loop_
_entity.id
_entity.type
_entity.pdbx_description
1 polymer ?
#
loop_
_entity_poly.entity_id
_entity_poly.type
_entity_poly.pdbx_seq_one_letter_code
_entity_poly.pdbx_strand_id
1 'polypeptide(L)'
;MTRTNIGRSAAIVLSCAVAGVGLVGCSAEDFGESVGEAAGEFGEAAGEAAEGVGEAAGGAAEDMVNGTEKITAGDYSVNVSCSGDPVADRPVVVLLHGGGDDLTAMAGLQETLSADGRVCSYDRLGAGASDRPAGPQDYADIGETLTAVLDEVAGGRPAVLAGHSMGGLIAARYAPDHQDRVGGLVLLDSTSPTAVADLEARIPEDASGPAGDLRAQTLAIYGGENPEQLVFTDGEVESAGDIPTQVIQHGQQYLAEVPEYGQGLEEDWTKGQEDWLGVSGNSELSTAENSGHYIYVDEPEVAVEAIDLVTTQATG
;
A
#
# COMPACT_ATOMS: atom_id res chain seq x y z
N MET A 1 39.48 11.24 14.84
CA MET A 1 38.67 11.37 13.61
C MET A 1 37.36 10.66 13.87
N THR A 2 36.40 11.39 14.37
CA THR A 2 35.09 10.91 14.77
C THR A 2 34.16 11.10 13.59
N ARG A 3 33.67 10.03 12.98
CA ARG A 3 32.60 10.07 11.96
C ARG A 3 31.26 10.14 12.69
N THR A 4 30.60 11.25 12.57
CA THR A 4 29.21 11.44 12.96
C THR A 4 28.31 10.77 11.91
N ASN A 5 27.66 9.68 12.27
CA ASN A 5 26.57 9.12 11.49
C ASN A 5 25.33 10.03 11.69
N ILE A 6 24.93 10.70 10.63
CA ILE A 6 23.67 11.41 10.56
C ILE A 6 22.62 10.38 10.14
N GLY A 7 21.82 9.93 11.08
CA GLY A 7 20.66 9.09 10.82
C GLY A 7 19.66 9.86 9.93
N ARG A 8 19.33 9.29 8.78
CA ARG A 8 18.24 9.76 7.93
C ARG A 8 16.94 9.25 8.54
N SER A 9 16.20 10.12 9.23
CA SER A 9 14.84 9.84 9.68
C SER A 9 13.91 9.96 8.49
N ALA A 10 13.33 8.83 8.09
CA ALA A 10 12.24 8.81 7.11
C ALA A 10 10.93 9.20 7.83
N ALA A 11 10.51 10.44 7.65
CA ALA A 11 9.29 10.98 8.20
C ALA A 11 8.36 11.32 7.05
N ILE A 12 7.28 10.59 6.80
CA ILE A 12 6.60 10.82 5.51
C ILE A 12 5.09 10.81 5.56
N VAL A 13 4.31 10.70 6.37
CA VAL A 13 2.86 11.08 6.31
C VAL A 13 2.47 11.96 7.50
N LEU A 14 3.26 11.95 8.54
CA LEU A 14 3.13 12.84 9.68
C LEU A 14 4.07 14.08 9.60
N SER A 15 4.98 14.16 8.64
CA SER A 15 6.07 15.14 8.62
C SER A 15 5.69 16.56 8.22
N CYS A 16 4.50 16.84 7.78
CA CYS A 16 4.06 18.24 7.60
C CYS A 16 3.74 18.97 8.91
N ALA A 17 3.73 18.27 10.03
CA ALA A 17 3.28 18.84 11.31
C ALA A 17 4.40 19.31 12.26
N VAL A 18 5.68 19.03 12.02
CA VAL A 18 6.76 19.29 13.02
C VAL A 18 7.80 20.33 12.59
N ALA A 19 7.72 20.92 11.40
CA ALA A 19 8.58 22.04 11.01
C ALA A 19 7.84 23.37 11.22
N GLY A 20 7.76 23.83 12.44
CA GLY A 20 7.30 25.17 12.77
C GLY A 20 8.24 26.24 12.24
N VAL A 21 7.64 27.29 11.73
CA VAL A 21 8.00 28.67 11.40
C VAL A 21 7.90 28.97 9.90
N GLY A 22 6.86 29.71 9.54
CA GLY A 22 6.78 30.50 8.31
C GLY A 22 5.56 30.20 7.45
N LEU A 23 4.51 30.97 7.63
CA LEU A 23 3.37 31.12 6.73
C LEU A 23 3.83 31.47 5.31
N VAL A 24 3.85 30.51 4.41
CA VAL A 24 3.63 30.75 2.97
C VAL A 24 2.87 29.53 2.45
N GLY A 25 1.76 29.75 1.72
CA GLY A 25 0.85 28.74 1.27
C GLY A 25 1.53 27.68 0.38
N CYS A 26 1.38 26.44 0.75
CA CYS A 26 1.79 25.31 -0.08
C CYS A 26 0.79 25.17 -1.23
N SER A 27 1.22 25.49 -2.44
CA SER A 27 0.53 25.08 -3.66
C SER A 27 0.97 23.65 -4.01
N ALA A 28 0.09 22.91 -4.68
CA ALA A 28 0.33 21.51 -5.10
C ALA A 28 1.58 21.29 -5.97
N GLU A 29 2.28 22.36 -6.33
CA GLU A 29 3.51 22.32 -7.14
C GLU A 29 4.77 22.06 -6.30
N ASP A 30 4.75 22.34 -4.98
CA ASP A 30 5.92 22.14 -4.10
C ASP A 30 6.09 20.67 -3.65
N PHE A 31 5.06 19.83 -3.81
CA PHE A 31 5.09 18.41 -3.46
C PHE A 31 5.87 17.56 -4.47
N GLY A 32 5.98 18.01 -5.72
CA GLY A 32 6.65 17.29 -6.80
C GLY A 32 8.18 17.38 -6.78
N GLU A 33 8.74 18.45 -6.17
CA GLU A 33 10.17 18.74 -6.30
C GLU A 33 11.05 18.04 -5.24
N SER A 34 10.52 17.73 -4.07
CA SER A 34 11.32 17.08 -3.01
C SER A 34 11.40 15.55 -3.14
N VAL A 35 10.50 14.94 -3.89
CA VAL A 35 10.51 13.49 -4.17
C VAL A 35 11.29 13.19 -5.46
N GLY A 36 11.34 14.14 -6.40
CA GLY A 36 12.03 14.01 -7.68
C GLY A 36 13.57 13.93 -7.59
N GLU A 37 14.19 14.52 -6.57
CA GLU A 37 15.66 14.49 -6.44
C GLU A 37 16.21 13.17 -5.91
N ALA A 38 15.43 12.40 -5.18
CA ALA A 38 15.86 11.07 -4.68
C ALA A 38 15.66 9.95 -5.71
N ALA A 39 14.74 10.12 -6.67
CA ALA A 39 14.48 9.14 -7.73
C ALA A 39 15.39 9.33 -8.96
N GLY A 40 15.99 10.49 -9.13
CA GLY A 40 16.78 10.84 -10.34
C GLY A 40 18.14 10.16 -10.45
N GLU A 41 18.71 9.63 -9.37
CA GLU A 41 20.03 8.97 -9.41
C GLU A 41 19.98 7.47 -9.74
N PHE A 42 18.83 6.84 -9.74
CA PHE A 42 18.70 5.41 -10.07
C PHE A 42 18.13 5.13 -11.46
N GLY A 43 17.65 6.14 -12.18
CA GLY A 43 16.95 5.99 -13.47
C GLY A 43 17.84 5.87 -14.71
N GLU A 44 19.12 6.21 -14.67
CA GLU A 44 19.97 6.25 -15.87
C GLU A 44 20.72 4.95 -16.19
N ALA A 45 20.66 3.93 -15.36
CA ALA A 45 21.40 2.69 -15.57
C ALA A 45 20.60 1.54 -16.21
N ALA A 46 19.31 1.71 -16.46
CA ALA A 46 18.42 0.63 -16.93
C ALA A 46 17.96 0.77 -18.41
N GLY A 47 18.48 1.74 -19.14
CA GLY A 47 17.98 2.12 -20.48
C GLY A 47 18.56 1.42 -21.70
N GLU A 48 19.53 0.49 -21.60
CA GLU A 48 20.26 0.02 -22.77
C GLU A 48 20.36 -1.52 -22.98
N ALA A 49 19.45 -2.31 -22.50
CA ALA A 49 19.52 -3.76 -22.73
C ALA A 49 18.16 -4.45 -23.01
N ALA A 50 17.42 -3.97 -24.01
CA ALA A 50 16.27 -4.75 -24.50
C ALA A 50 16.03 -4.54 -26.00
N GLU A 51 16.92 -5.08 -26.82
CA GLU A 51 16.58 -5.45 -28.20
C GLU A 51 17.05 -6.89 -28.47
N GLY A 52 16.10 -7.78 -28.66
CA GLY A 52 16.32 -9.00 -29.44
C GLY A 52 15.99 -10.33 -28.78
N VAL A 53 15.18 -11.08 -29.53
CA VAL A 53 14.83 -12.51 -29.50
C VAL A 53 13.46 -12.76 -28.86
N GLY A 54 12.39 -13.18 -29.54
CA GLY A 54 12.24 -14.00 -30.73
C GLY A 54 11.08 -14.97 -30.49
N GLU A 55 10.05 -14.90 -31.37
CA GLU A 55 8.87 -15.78 -31.46
C GLU A 55 9.06 -17.24 -31.05
N ALA A 56 8.17 -17.77 -30.20
CA ALA A 56 7.24 -18.85 -30.48
C ALA A 56 6.75 -19.58 -29.21
N ALA A 57 5.52 -19.33 -28.81
CA ALA A 57 4.59 -20.38 -28.30
C ALA A 57 3.19 -19.74 -28.19
N GLY A 58 2.36 -19.91 -29.19
CA GLY A 58 1.04 -19.32 -29.25
C GLY A 58 0.03 -20.00 -28.35
N GLY A 59 -0.90 -19.23 -27.85
CA GLY A 59 -2.19 -19.65 -27.33
C GLY A 59 -2.52 -19.09 -25.97
N ALA A 60 -3.26 -17.96 -25.91
CA ALA A 60 -3.87 -17.36 -24.72
C ALA A 60 -2.97 -16.51 -23.78
N ALA A 61 -1.78 -16.09 -24.23
CA ALA A 61 -0.93 -15.17 -23.45
C ALA A 61 -0.81 -13.77 -24.09
N GLU A 62 -1.59 -13.46 -25.13
CA GLU A 62 -1.34 -12.28 -25.98
C GLU A 62 -1.97 -10.97 -25.47
N ASP A 63 -2.73 -10.98 -24.34
CA ASP A 63 -3.39 -9.78 -23.81
C ASP A 63 -3.03 -9.45 -22.34
N MET A 64 -2.03 -10.09 -21.75
CA MET A 64 -1.66 -9.80 -20.35
C MET A 64 -0.71 -8.60 -20.27
N VAL A 65 -0.99 -7.66 -19.36
CA VAL A 65 -0.12 -6.51 -19.02
C VAL A 65 1.32 -6.97 -18.83
N ASN A 66 2.25 -6.39 -19.56
CA ASN A 66 3.69 -6.62 -19.39
C ASN A 66 4.44 -5.29 -19.45
N GLY A 67 5.18 -4.97 -18.37
CA GLY A 67 5.70 -3.64 -18.17
C GLY A 67 4.63 -2.70 -17.63
N THR A 68 4.70 -1.42 -17.95
CA THR A 68 3.75 -0.40 -17.46
C THR A 68 2.82 0.02 -18.57
N GLU A 69 1.53 -0.15 -18.39
CA GLU A 69 0.51 0.25 -19.38
C GLU A 69 -0.80 0.67 -18.70
N LYS A 70 -1.72 1.20 -19.47
CA LYS A 70 -3.04 1.60 -19.00
C LYS A 70 -4.09 0.58 -19.41
N ILE A 71 -4.86 0.12 -18.42
CA ILE A 71 -6.03 -0.74 -18.64
C ILE A 71 -7.31 0.08 -18.49
N THR A 72 -8.44 -0.49 -18.92
CA THR A 72 -9.77 0.12 -18.73
C THR A 72 -10.46 -0.50 -17.52
N ALA A 73 -10.88 0.33 -16.57
CA ALA A 73 -11.71 -0.05 -15.44
C ALA A 73 -12.99 0.80 -15.46
N GLY A 74 -14.09 0.22 -15.95
CA GLY A 74 -15.30 0.99 -16.20
C GLY A 74 -15.07 2.13 -17.20
N ASP A 75 -15.33 3.36 -16.77
CA ASP A 75 -15.13 4.58 -17.57
C ASP A 75 -13.71 5.19 -17.40
N TYR A 76 -12.86 4.56 -16.60
CA TYR A 76 -11.55 5.10 -16.22
C TYR A 76 -10.38 4.35 -16.87
N SER A 77 -9.28 5.06 -17.04
CA SER A 77 -7.98 4.52 -17.43
C SER A 77 -7.10 4.36 -16.18
N VAL A 78 -6.70 3.14 -15.87
CA VAL A 78 -5.91 2.78 -14.69
C VAL A 78 -4.51 2.37 -15.12
N ASN A 79 -3.50 2.96 -14.50
CA ASN A 79 -2.10 2.65 -14.78
C ASN A 79 -1.67 1.41 -13.97
N VAL A 80 -1.15 0.40 -14.66
CA VAL A 80 -0.75 -0.88 -14.10
C VAL A 80 0.68 -1.19 -14.53
N SER A 81 1.48 -1.74 -13.65
CA SER A 81 2.84 -2.19 -13.94
C SER A 81 2.99 -3.65 -13.51
N CYS A 82 3.43 -4.51 -14.42
CA CYS A 82 3.67 -5.92 -14.14
C CYS A 82 5.08 -6.32 -14.52
N SER A 83 5.68 -7.17 -13.70
CA SER A 83 7.02 -7.75 -13.90
C SER A 83 7.00 -9.25 -13.61
N GLY A 84 7.96 -9.98 -14.16
CA GLY A 84 8.08 -11.43 -14.02
C GLY A 84 7.11 -12.22 -14.89
N ASP A 85 7.45 -13.47 -15.13
CA ASP A 85 6.65 -14.38 -15.93
C ASP A 85 5.61 -15.13 -15.08
N PRO A 86 4.42 -15.42 -15.61
CA PRO A 86 3.48 -16.31 -14.93
C PRO A 86 4.09 -17.69 -14.70
N VAL A 87 4.04 -18.15 -13.47
CA VAL A 87 4.47 -19.51 -13.09
C VAL A 87 3.22 -20.37 -12.91
N ALA A 88 3.26 -21.61 -13.45
CA ALA A 88 2.15 -22.55 -13.32
C ALA A 88 1.82 -22.78 -11.84
N ASP A 89 0.54 -22.73 -11.51
CA ASP A 89 -0.01 -22.91 -10.17
C ASP A 89 0.42 -21.85 -9.12
N ARG A 90 1.27 -20.89 -9.46
CA ARG A 90 1.62 -19.77 -8.58
C ARG A 90 0.64 -18.60 -8.82
N PRO A 91 -0.03 -18.08 -7.78
CA PRO A 91 -0.86 -16.87 -7.89
C PRO A 91 -0.05 -15.66 -8.33
N VAL A 92 -0.69 -14.76 -9.06
CA VAL A 92 -0.16 -13.41 -9.28
C VAL A 92 -0.18 -12.66 -7.94
N VAL A 93 0.89 -11.93 -7.64
CA VAL A 93 0.93 -11.01 -6.51
C VAL A 93 0.53 -9.63 -7.01
N VAL A 94 -0.42 -8.97 -6.33
CA VAL A 94 -0.81 -7.60 -6.62
C VAL A 94 -0.48 -6.72 -5.42
N LEU A 95 0.36 -5.72 -5.66
CA LEU A 95 0.84 -4.78 -4.66
C LEU A 95 -0.07 -3.55 -4.62
N LEU A 96 -0.52 -3.17 -3.43
CA LEU A 96 -1.38 -2.01 -3.17
C LEU A 96 -0.59 -0.98 -2.34
N HIS A 97 -0.27 0.15 -2.95
CA HIS A 97 0.51 1.23 -2.31
C HIS A 97 -0.24 1.94 -1.16
N GLY A 98 0.47 2.65 -0.31
CA GLY A 98 -0.07 3.47 0.77
C GLY A 98 -0.85 4.70 0.29
N GLY A 99 -1.41 5.46 1.21
CA GLY A 99 -2.07 6.72 0.91
C GLY A 99 -1.05 7.80 0.52
N GLY A 100 -1.33 8.53 -0.57
CA GLY A 100 -0.43 9.57 -1.09
C GLY A 100 0.74 9.05 -1.92
N ASP A 101 0.91 7.74 -2.01
CA ASP A 101 1.90 7.08 -2.88
C ASP A 101 1.31 6.79 -4.28
N ASP A 102 2.15 6.23 -5.14
CA ASP A 102 1.78 5.60 -6.40
C ASP A 102 2.48 4.24 -6.55
N LEU A 103 2.28 3.56 -7.66
CA LEU A 103 2.87 2.24 -7.92
C LEU A 103 4.40 2.21 -7.84
N THR A 104 5.07 3.35 -8.02
CA THR A 104 6.55 3.42 -7.97
C THR A 104 7.09 3.26 -6.56
N ALA A 105 6.29 3.57 -5.52
CA ALA A 105 6.69 3.39 -4.12
C ALA A 105 7.06 1.93 -3.80
N MET A 106 6.40 0.97 -4.45
CA MET A 106 6.64 -0.47 -4.25
C MET A 106 7.48 -1.11 -5.37
N ALA A 107 8.09 -0.32 -6.26
CA ALA A 107 8.82 -0.85 -7.42
C ALA A 107 9.99 -1.77 -7.04
N GLY A 108 10.74 -1.45 -5.99
CA GLY A 108 11.83 -2.30 -5.51
C GLY A 108 11.35 -3.65 -4.97
N LEU A 109 10.21 -3.67 -4.27
CA LEU A 109 9.57 -4.91 -3.81
C LEU A 109 9.05 -5.72 -5.01
N GLN A 110 8.42 -5.06 -5.99
CA GLN A 110 7.96 -5.68 -7.22
C GLN A 110 9.11 -6.32 -8.00
N GLU A 111 10.22 -5.61 -8.17
CA GLU A 111 11.41 -6.12 -8.85
C GLU A 111 11.96 -7.38 -8.17
N THR A 112 12.10 -7.35 -6.84
CA THR A 112 12.61 -8.48 -6.07
C THR A 112 11.73 -9.72 -6.21
N LEU A 113 10.42 -9.58 -6.02
CA LEU A 113 9.45 -10.68 -6.09
C LEU A 113 9.27 -11.23 -7.52
N SER A 114 9.52 -10.41 -8.53
CA SER A 114 9.35 -10.78 -9.94
C SER A 114 10.33 -11.86 -10.44
N ALA A 115 11.38 -12.14 -9.68
CA ALA A 115 12.31 -13.23 -9.96
C ALA A 115 11.66 -14.61 -9.82
N ASP A 116 10.64 -14.74 -8.96
CA ASP A 116 10.00 -16.00 -8.62
C ASP A 116 8.57 -16.15 -9.19
N GLY A 117 8.06 -15.13 -9.87
CA GLY A 117 6.73 -15.17 -10.47
C GLY A 117 6.24 -13.80 -10.90
N ARG A 118 4.99 -13.76 -11.34
CA ARG A 118 4.37 -12.52 -11.82
C ARG A 118 3.91 -11.65 -10.67
N VAL A 119 4.34 -10.40 -10.67
CA VAL A 119 3.99 -9.37 -9.69
C VAL A 119 3.51 -8.12 -10.41
N CYS A 120 2.37 -7.60 -9.99
CA CYS A 120 1.79 -6.38 -10.55
C CYS A 120 1.54 -5.36 -9.43
N SER A 121 1.59 -4.09 -9.79
CA SER A 121 1.14 -2.97 -8.98
C SER A 121 0.28 -2.05 -9.83
N TYR A 122 -0.52 -1.21 -9.22
CA TYR A 122 -1.34 -0.25 -9.96
C TYR A 122 -1.51 1.05 -9.20
N ASP A 123 -1.73 2.13 -9.94
CA ASP A 123 -2.14 3.40 -9.37
C ASP A 123 -3.66 3.38 -9.17
N ARG A 124 -4.14 3.60 -7.96
CA ARG A 124 -5.57 3.80 -7.71
C ARG A 124 -6.06 5.07 -8.42
N LEU A 125 -7.37 5.20 -8.66
CA LEU A 125 -7.92 6.43 -9.24
C LEU A 125 -7.54 7.64 -8.37
N GLY A 126 -6.98 8.66 -9.01
CA GLY A 126 -6.45 9.85 -8.36
C GLY A 126 -4.98 9.78 -7.96
N ALA A 127 -4.35 8.61 -8.01
CA ALA A 127 -2.93 8.41 -7.76
C ALA A 127 -2.15 8.29 -9.08
N GLY A 128 -0.87 8.61 -9.04
CA GLY A 128 0.10 8.40 -10.12
C GLY A 128 -0.40 8.84 -11.49
N ALA A 129 -0.39 7.91 -12.44
CA ALA A 129 -0.81 8.16 -13.82
C ALA A 129 -2.26 7.70 -14.12
N SER A 130 -3.00 7.16 -13.14
CA SER A 130 -4.41 6.80 -13.31
C SER A 130 -5.31 8.04 -13.42
N ASP A 131 -6.49 7.85 -14.00
CA ASP A 131 -7.48 8.90 -14.11
C ASP A 131 -7.94 9.35 -12.71
N ARG A 132 -8.46 10.56 -12.62
CA ARG A 132 -9.05 11.07 -11.38
C ARG A 132 -10.47 10.54 -11.24
N PRO A 133 -10.92 10.18 -10.02
CA PRO A 133 -12.31 9.82 -9.79
C PRO A 133 -13.24 11.02 -10.05
N ALA A 134 -14.47 10.74 -10.49
CA ALA A 134 -15.46 11.78 -10.76
C ALA A 134 -16.01 12.45 -9.48
N GLY A 135 -15.78 11.83 -8.32
CA GLY A 135 -16.26 12.28 -7.02
C GLY A 135 -15.72 11.41 -5.89
N PRO A 136 -16.17 11.62 -4.65
CA PRO A 136 -15.80 10.80 -3.51
C PRO A 136 -16.01 9.31 -3.80
N GLN A 137 -15.06 8.49 -3.36
CA GLN A 137 -15.07 7.04 -3.49
C GLN A 137 -15.26 6.40 -2.12
N ASP A 138 -16.03 5.34 -2.06
CA ASP A 138 -16.06 4.41 -0.93
C ASP A 138 -15.26 3.14 -1.24
N TYR A 139 -15.27 2.15 -0.31
CA TYR A 139 -14.55 0.90 -0.54
C TYR A 139 -15.14 0.05 -1.65
N ALA A 140 -16.44 0.19 -1.95
CA ALA A 140 -17.07 -0.52 -3.06
C ALA A 140 -16.59 0.04 -4.41
N ASP A 141 -16.53 1.37 -4.57
CA ASP A 141 -16.02 2.02 -5.79
C ASP A 141 -14.56 1.63 -6.07
N ILE A 142 -13.71 1.62 -5.03
CA ILE A 142 -12.31 1.17 -5.16
C ILE A 142 -12.25 -0.33 -5.45
N GLY A 143 -13.13 -1.12 -4.86
CA GLY A 143 -13.25 -2.56 -5.10
C GLY A 143 -13.61 -2.89 -6.55
N GLU A 144 -14.47 -2.10 -7.20
CA GLU A 144 -14.76 -2.26 -8.63
C GLU A 144 -13.51 -2.04 -9.48
N THR A 145 -12.72 -1.01 -9.18
CA THR A 145 -11.45 -0.75 -9.87
C THR A 145 -10.45 -1.88 -9.63
N LEU A 146 -10.30 -2.35 -8.39
CA LEU A 146 -9.42 -3.48 -8.06
C LEU A 146 -9.85 -4.76 -8.77
N THR A 147 -11.15 -5.02 -8.87
CA THR A 147 -11.70 -6.17 -9.62
C THR A 147 -11.28 -6.12 -11.08
N ALA A 148 -11.39 -4.96 -11.73
CA ALA A 148 -10.96 -4.80 -13.12
C ALA A 148 -9.45 -5.03 -13.29
N VAL A 149 -8.63 -4.54 -12.34
CA VAL A 149 -7.19 -4.83 -12.33
C VAL A 149 -6.93 -6.33 -12.20
N LEU A 150 -7.60 -7.01 -11.26
CA LEU A 150 -7.43 -8.46 -11.06
C LEU A 150 -7.88 -9.29 -12.26
N ASP A 151 -8.95 -8.88 -12.95
CA ASP A 151 -9.39 -9.54 -14.18
C ASP A 151 -8.31 -9.48 -15.27
N GLU A 152 -7.67 -8.32 -15.41
CA GLU A 152 -6.62 -8.10 -16.42
C GLU A 152 -5.33 -8.84 -16.08
N VAL A 153 -4.84 -8.74 -14.82
CA VAL A 153 -3.49 -9.24 -14.48
C VAL A 153 -3.47 -10.69 -14.04
N ALA A 154 -4.58 -11.22 -13.48
CA ALA A 154 -4.69 -12.58 -12.99
C ALA A 154 -5.59 -13.48 -13.85
N GLY A 155 -6.29 -12.92 -14.84
CA GLY A 155 -7.13 -13.69 -15.77
C GLY A 155 -8.25 -14.46 -15.07
N GLY A 156 -8.85 -13.89 -14.03
CA GLY A 156 -9.92 -14.48 -13.24
C GLY A 156 -9.48 -15.58 -12.25
N ARG A 157 -8.19 -15.81 -12.08
CA ARG A 157 -7.66 -16.69 -11.02
C ARG A 157 -7.49 -15.90 -9.73
N PRO A 158 -7.58 -16.56 -8.55
CA PRO A 158 -7.26 -15.89 -7.29
C PRO A 158 -5.84 -15.35 -7.29
N ALA A 159 -5.67 -14.12 -6.77
CA ALA A 159 -4.39 -13.44 -6.60
C ALA A 159 -4.04 -13.32 -5.11
N VAL A 160 -2.77 -13.11 -4.80
CA VAL A 160 -2.33 -12.67 -3.48
C VAL A 160 -2.28 -11.14 -3.47
N LEU A 161 -2.98 -10.52 -2.55
CA LEU A 161 -2.96 -9.07 -2.36
C LEU A 161 -1.98 -8.72 -1.24
N ALA A 162 -0.97 -7.91 -1.56
CA ALA A 162 -0.03 -7.38 -0.58
C ALA A 162 -0.16 -5.86 -0.50
N GLY A 163 -0.71 -5.36 0.60
CA GLY A 163 -1.03 -3.95 0.77
C GLY A 163 -0.28 -3.29 1.93
N HIS A 164 0.23 -2.09 1.68
CA HIS A 164 0.84 -1.23 2.68
C HIS A 164 -0.15 -0.15 3.14
N SER A 165 -0.22 0.08 4.46
CA SER A 165 -1.01 1.18 5.02
C SER A 165 -2.46 1.17 4.52
N MET A 166 -2.92 2.23 3.83
CA MET A 166 -4.23 2.31 3.18
C MET A 166 -4.45 1.17 2.16
N GLY A 167 -3.41 0.76 1.44
CA GLY A 167 -3.51 -0.37 0.51
C GLY A 167 -3.85 -1.69 1.21
N GLY A 168 -3.34 -1.89 2.43
CA GLY A 168 -3.67 -3.05 3.26
C GLY A 168 -5.12 -3.01 3.77
N LEU A 169 -5.58 -1.84 4.22
CA LEU A 169 -6.99 -1.63 4.58
C LEU A 169 -7.93 -1.95 3.41
N ILE A 170 -7.61 -1.47 2.20
CA ILE A 170 -8.39 -1.76 0.99
C ILE A 170 -8.40 -3.26 0.68
N ALA A 171 -7.25 -3.92 0.71
CA ALA A 171 -7.15 -5.37 0.46
C ALA A 171 -7.97 -6.18 1.48
N ALA A 172 -7.88 -5.83 2.77
CA ALA A 172 -8.61 -6.50 3.84
C ALA A 172 -10.12 -6.25 3.78
N ARG A 173 -10.58 -5.07 3.33
CA ARG A 173 -12.00 -4.76 3.10
C ARG A 173 -12.56 -5.40 1.84
N TYR A 174 -11.72 -5.62 0.83
CA TYR A 174 -12.11 -6.24 -0.43
C TYR A 174 -12.29 -7.76 -0.33
N ALA A 175 -11.39 -8.44 0.39
CA ALA A 175 -11.29 -9.89 0.38
C ALA A 175 -12.56 -10.65 0.83
N PRO A 176 -13.32 -10.23 1.87
CA PRO A 176 -14.52 -10.95 2.31
C PRO A 176 -15.58 -11.14 1.23
N ASP A 177 -15.82 -10.11 0.41
CA ASP A 177 -16.83 -10.13 -0.65
C ASP A 177 -16.32 -10.76 -1.96
N HIS A 178 -14.98 -11.01 -2.08
CA HIS A 178 -14.33 -11.44 -3.30
C HIS A 178 -13.42 -12.67 -3.08
N GLN A 179 -13.90 -13.65 -2.30
CA GLN A 179 -13.12 -14.84 -1.94
C GLN A 179 -12.73 -15.71 -3.15
N ASP A 180 -13.44 -15.58 -4.26
CA ASP A 180 -13.09 -16.21 -5.54
C ASP A 180 -11.92 -15.52 -6.28
N ARG A 181 -11.56 -14.30 -5.87
CA ARG A 181 -10.52 -13.47 -6.46
C ARG A 181 -9.27 -13.34 -5.59
N VAL A 182 -9.40 -13.59 -4.28
CA VAL A 182 -8.31 -13.41 -3.31
C VAL A 182 -7.89 -14.77 -2.75
N GLY A 183 -6.69 -15.19 -3.11
CA GLY A 183 -6.08 -16.45 -2.64
C GLY A 183 -5.26 -16.28 -1.36
N GLY A 184 -4.91 -15.06 -0.98
CA GLY A 184 -4.14 -14.75 0.23
C GLY A 184 -3.94 -13.26 0.44
N LEU A 185 -3.59 -12.87 1.66
CA LEU A 185 -3.37 -11.48 2.06
C LEU A 185 -2.02 -11.28 2.76
N VAL A 186 -1.36 -10.17 2.45
CA VAL A 186 -0.24 -9.65 3.25
C VAL A 186 -0.51 -8.19 3.59
N LEU A 187 -0.66 -7.90 4.87
CA LEU A 187 -1.00 -6.60 5.40
C LEU A 187 0.26 -5.98 6.04
N LEU A 188 0.88 -5.04 5.32
CA LEU A 188 2.13 -4.39 5.74
C LEU A 188 1.80 -3.08 6.46
N ASP A 189 1.86 -3.09 7.78
CA ASP A 189 1.55 -1.95 8.66
C ASP A 189 0.26 -1.22 8.26
N SER A 190 -0.81 -2.00 8.09
CA SER A 190 -2.07 -1.56 7.50
C SER A 190 -2.82 -0.59 8.39
N THR A 191 -3.48 0.39 7.80
CA THR A 191 -4.38 1.30 8.50
C THR A 191 -5.44 0.50 9.28
N SER A 192 -5.69 0.89 10.54
CA SER A 192 -6.65 0.22 11.44
C SER A 192 -8.06 0.16 10.83
N PRO A 193 -8.84 -0.91 11.09
CA PRO A 193 -10.23 -1.00 10.68
C PRO A 193 -11.15 0.05 11.33
N THR A 194 -10.68 0.69 12.41
CA THR A 194 -11.38 1.70 13.21
C THR A 194 -10.61 3.01 13.30
N ALA A 195 -9.80 3.33 12.27
CA ALA A 195 -8.83 4.42 12.29
C ALA A 195 -9.43 5.81 12.57
N VAL A 196 -10.65 6.06 12.11
CA VAL A 196 -11.34 7.36 12.34
C VAL A 196 -11.73 7.48 13.82
N ALA A 197 -12.43 6.48 14.36
CA ALA A 197 -12.87 6.47 15.76
C ALA A 197 -11.70 6.43 16.74
N ASP A 198 -10.64 5.67 16.43
CA ASP A 198 -9.43 5.58 17.25
C ASP A 198 -8.76 6.96 17.36
N LEU A 199 -8.58 7.67 16.24
CA LEU A 199 -8.01 9.00 16.24
C LEU A 199 -8.88 10.02 16.96
N GLU A 200 -10.20 9.98 16.75
CA GLU A 200 -11.15 10.87 17.41
C GLU A 200 -11.21 10.65 18.93
N ALA A 201 -11.11 9.40 19.37
CA ALA A 201 -11.08 9.06 20.79
C ALA A 201 -9.74 9.40 21.45
N ARG A 202 -8.63 9.27 20.71
CA ARG A 202 -7.27 9.48 21.22
C ARG A 202 -6.93 10.96 21.36
N ILE A 203 -7.19 11.77 20.36
CA ILE A 203 -6.87 13.20 20.36
C ILE A 203 -8.17 13.99 20.43
N PRO A 204 -8.45 14.70 21.55
CA PRO A 204 -9.67 15.48 21.70
C PRO A 204 -9.83 16.57 20.64
N GLU A 205 -11.08 16.97 20.35
CA GLU A 205 -11.39 18.01 19.36
C GLU A 205 -10.81 19.37 19.72
N ASP A 206 -10.64 19.66 21.01
CA ASP A 206 -10.06 20.93 21.51
C ASP A 206 -8.53 20.85 21.70
N ALA A 207 -7.89 19.75 21.31
CA ALA A 207 -6.44 19.66 21.28
C ALA A 207 -5.83 20.71 20.37
N SER A 208 -4.67 21.24 20.75
CA SER A 208 -3.99 22.32 20.02
C SER A 208 -2.52 21.97 19.77
N GLY A 209 -1.87 22.77 18.91
CA GLY A 209 -0.49 22.51 18.50
C GLY A 209 -0.37 21.22 17.65
N PRO A 210 0.81 20.55 17.65
CA PRO A 210 1.08 19.46 16.71
C PRO A 210 0.07 18.33 16.73
N ALA A 211 -0.44 17.95 17.91
CA ALA A 211 -1.42 16.88 18.00
C ALA A 211 -2.80 17.28 17.45
N GLY A 212 -3.24 18.52 17.72
CA GLY A 212 -4.49 19.03 17.15
C GLY A 212 -4.39 19.21 15.64
N ASP A 213 -3.26 19.66 15.12
CA ASP A 213 -2.99 19.80 13.69
C ASP A 213 -2.97 18.42 13.01
N LEU A 214 -2.31 17.43 13.62
CA LEU A 214 -2.32 16.05 13.16
C LEU A 214 -3.75 15.50 13.05
N ARG A 215 -4.54 15.61 14.13
CA ARG A 215 -5.93 15.17 14.13
C ARG A 215 -6.72 15.81 12.98
N ALA A 216 -6.66 17.12 12.86
CA ALA A 216 -7.42 17.86 11.85
C ALA A 216 -7.04 17.43 10.43
N GLN A 217 -5.74 17.32 10.13
CA GLN A 217 -5.25 16.91 8.82
C GLN A 217 -5.62 15.45 8.49
N THR A 218 -5.43 14.52 9.45
CA THR A 218 -5.72 13.11 9.21
C THR A 218 -7.22 12.88 9.02
N LEU A 219 -8.09 13.54 9.82
CA LEU A 219 -9.53 13.43 9.63
C LEU A 219 -10.00 14.07 8.31
N ALA A 220 -9.37 15.15 7.85
CA ALA A 220 -9.66 15.71 6.53
C ALA A 220 -9.28 14.73 5.41
N ILE A 221 -8.12 14.08 5.50
CA ILE A 221 -7.71 13.02 4.57
C ILE A 221 -8.70 11.86 4.60
N TYR A 222 -9.07 11.37 5.78
CA TYR A 222 -10.05 10.29 5.93
C TYR A 222 -11.46 10.69 5.46
N GLY A 223 -11.78 11.99 5.51
CA GLY A 223 -13.01 12.56 4.97
C GLY A 223 -13.03 12.75 3.44
N GLY A 224 -11.99 12.31 2.73
CA GLY A 224 -11.89 12.40 1.27
C GLY A 224 -11.11 13.61 0.76
N GLU A 225 -10.50 14.43 1.64
CA GLU A 225 -9.58 15.50 1.22
C GLU A 225 -8.21 14.92 0.85
N ASN A 226 -8.19 13.99 -0.09
CA ASN A 226 -7.02 13.34 -0.64
C ASN A 226 -7.17 13.23 -2.17
N PRO A 227 -6.09 13.03 -2.95
CA PRO A 227 -6.17 12.96 -4.42
C PRO A 227 -7.08 11.84 -4.94
N GLU A 228 -7.19 10.75 -4.21
CA GLU A 228 -8.03 9.60 -4.52
C GLU A 228 -9.50 9.84 -4.14
N GLN A 229 -9.80 10.90 -3.38
CA GLN A 229 -11.13 11.22 -2.83
C GLN A 229 -11.77 10.04 -2.07
N LEU A 230 -10.95 9.13 -1.54
CA LEU A 230 -11.43 8.00 -0.73
C LEU A 230 -11.90 8.49 0.63
N VAL A 231 -13.15 8.17 0.95
CA VAL A 231 -13.74 8.40 2.26
C VAL A 231 -13.60 7.15 3.10
N PHE A 232 -12.88 7.26 4.21
CA PHE A 232 -12.70 6.15 5.15
C PHE A 232 -13.95 5.98 6.00
N THR A 233 -14.39 4.76 6.12
CA THR A 233 -15.47 4.38 7.04
C THR A 233 -15.00 3.26 7.94
N ASP A 234 -15.12 3.46 9.25
CA ASP A 234 -14.83 2.42 10.22
C ASP A 234 -15.82 1.27 10.09
N GLY A 235 -15.38 0.07 10.45
CA GLY A 235 -16.24 -1.10 10.42
C GLY A 235 -15.58 -2.30 11.11
N GLU A 236 -16.40 -3.27 11.45
CA GLU A 236 -15.93 -4.57 11.95
C GLU A 236 -15.07 -5.26 10.86
N VAL A 237 -14.14 -6.10 11.29
CA VAL A 237 -13.36 -6.95 10.38
C VAL A 237 -14.22 -8.14 9.97
N GLU A 238 -14.55 -8.21 8.69
CA GLU A 238 -15.28 -9.33 8.10
C GLU A 238 -14.31 -10.44 7.67
N SER A 239 -14.76 -11.68 7.75
CA SER A 239 -13.91 -12.83 7.43
C SER A 239 -13.93 -13.17 5.94
N ALA A 240 -12.74 -13.30 5.37
CA ALA A 240 -12.51 -13.85 4.02
C ALA A 240 -12.34 -15.38 4.03
N GLY A 241 -12.79 -16.08 5.08
CA GLY A 241 -12.63 -17.53 5.23
C GLY A 241 -11.28 -17.91 5.81
N ASP A 242 -10.67 -18.96 5.27
CA ASP A 242 -9.40 -19.53 5.77
C ASP A 242 -8.21 -19.26 4.83
N ILE A 243 -8.23 -18.17 4.07
CA ILE A 243 -7.12 -17.81 3.18
C ILE A 243 -5.85 -17.52 3.98
N PRO A 244 -4.66 -17.93 3.51
CA PRO A 244 -3.41 -17.60 4.20
C PRO A 244 -3.25 -16.07 4.30
N THR A 245 -2.98 -15.58 5.50
CA THR A 245 -2.87 -14.15 5.77
C THR A 245 -1.71 -13.85 6.72
N GLN A 246 -0.84 -12.93 6.32
CA GLN A 246 0.21 -12.38 7.17
C GLN A 246 -0.10 -10.92 7.48
N VAL A 247 -0.15 -10.58 8.74
CA VAL A 247 -0.22 -9.21 9.24
C VAL A 247 1.15 -8.85 9.80
N ILE A 248 1.74 -7.76 9.36
CA ILE A 248 3.07 -7.35 9.80
C ILE A 248 3.00 -5.91 10.29
N GLN A 249 3.32 -5.72 11.56
CA GLN A 249 3.38 -4.39 12.18
C GLN A 249 4.81 -3.87 12.27
N HIS A 250 4.97 -2.56 12.36
CA HIS A 250 6.25 -1.92 12.63
C HIS A 250 6.73 -2.19 14.07
N GLY A 251 8.05 -2.19 14.28
CA GLY A 251 8.66 -2.32 15.61
C GLY A 251 9.19 -1.00 16.15
N GLN A 252 9.52 -0.03 15.28
CA GLN A 252 9.97 1.30 15.68
C GLN A 252 8.76 2.20 15.94
N GLN A 253 8.56 2.59 17.17
CA GLN A 253 7.39 3.36 17.64
C GLN A 253 7.45 4.84 17.17
N TYR A 254 7.26 5.08 15.88
CA TYR A 254 7.35 6.41 15.29
C TYR A 254 6.18 7.34 15.68
N LEU A 255 5.00 6.78 15.97
CA LEU A 255 3.84 7.54 16.45
C LEU A 255 4.06 8.07 17.88
N ALA A 256 4.92 7.40 18.66
CA ALA A 256 5.25 7.83 20.03
C ALA A 256 5.90 9.23 20.09
N GLU A 257 6.40 9.74 18.96
CA GLU A 257 6.94 11.10 18.84
C GLU A 257 5.86 12.20 18.90
N VAL A 258 4.58 11.86 18.74
CA VAL A 258 3.48 12.83 18.83
C VAL A 258 3.30 13.28 20.29
N PRO A 259 3.45 14.58 20.57
CA PRO A 259 3.37 15.10 21.92
C PRO A 259 2.06 14.72 22.61
N GLU A 260 2.13 14.28 23.87
CA GLU A 260 1.03 13.91 24.78
C GLU A 260 0.25 12.64 24.39
N TYR A 261 0.06 12.36 23.10
CA TYR A 261 -0.82 11.28 22.62
C TYR A 261 -0.08 10.12 21.95
N GLY A 262 1.21 10.28 21.66
CA GLY A 262 1.97 9.36 20.84
C GLY A 262 1.96 7.92 21.31
N GLN A 263 2.18 7.69 22.62
CA GLN A 263 2.11 6.35 23.19
C GLN A 263 0.73 5.69 22.97
N GLY A 264 -0.33 6.47 23.09
CA GLY A 264 -1.68 5.97 22.86
C GLY A 264 -1.98 5.72 21.38
N LEU A 265 -1.41 6.52 20.50
CA LEU A 265 -1.52 6.28 19.05
C LEU A 265 -0.83 4.96 18.65
N GLU A 266 0.33 4.63 19.25
CA GLU A 266 1.00 3.33 19.08
C GLU A 266 0.14 2.17 19.60
N GLU A 267 -0.49 2.34 20.76
CA GLU A 267 -1.40 1.34 21.32
C GLU A 267 -2.61 1.09 20.41
N ASP A 268 -3.22 2.15 19.87
CA ASP A 268 -4.35 2.06 18.94
C ASP A 268 -3.92 1.40 17.62
N TRP A 269 -2.72 1.75 17.10
CA TRP A 269 -2.19 1.15 15.88
C TRP A 269 -1.93 -0.36 16.05
N THR A 270 -1.26 -0.74 17.16
CA THR A 270 -1.00 -2.15 17.50
C THR A 270 -2.31 -2.93 17.60
N LYS A 271 -3.31 -2.34 18.28
CA LYS A 271 -4.63 -2.96 18.38
C LYS A 271 -5.28 -3.15 17.00
N GLY A 272 -5.15 -2.18 16.11
CA GLY A 272 -5.63 -2.29 14.73
C GLY A 272 -4.99 -3.45 13.97
N GLN A 273 -3.68 -3.71 14.18
CA GLN A 273 -3.02 -4.87 13.59
C GLN A 273 -3.53 -6.20 14.18
N GLU A 274 -3.80 -6.23 15.49
CA GLU A 274 -4.42 -7.39 16.13
C GLU A 274 -5.86 -7.62 15.64
N ASP A 275 -6.63 -6.56 15.44
CA ASP A 275 -8.00 -6.65 14.92
C ASP A 275 -8.02 -7.26 13.51
N TRP A 276 -7.00 -6.99 12.67
CA TRP A 276 -6.86 -7.59 11.34
C TRP A 276 -6.68 -9.11 11.34
N LEU A 277 -6.31 -9.72 12.46
CA LEU A 277 -6.29 -11.19 12.57
C LEU A 277 -7.66 -11.82 12.33
N GLY A 278 -8.73 -11.06 12.54
CA GLY A 278 -10.11 -11.51 12.28
C GLY A 278 -10.45 -11.69 10.79
N VAL A 279 -9.61 -11.18 9.86
CA VAL A 279 -9.91 -11.23 8.41
C VAL A 279 -9.84 -12.66 7.85
N SER A 280 -9.10 -13.55 8.50
CA SER A 280 -9.03 -14.96 8.09
C SER A 280 -8.85 -15.88 9.30
N GLY A 281 -9.40 -17.08 9.20
CA GLY A 281 -9.13 -18.16 10.17
C GLY A 281 -7.67 -18.67 10.13
N ASN A 282 -6.90 -18.26 9.13
CA ASN A 282 -5.49 -18.62 8.93
C ASN A 282 -4.61 -17.33 8.89
N SER A 283 -4.79 -16.45 9.87
CA SER A 283 -4.02 -15.21 10.02
C SER A 283 -2.92 -15.36 11.05
N GLU A 284 -1.75 -14.77 10.77
CA GLU A 284 -0.64 -14.67 11.71
C GLU A 284 -0.15 -13.21 11.78
N LEU A 285 0.24 -12.75 13.00
CA LEU A 285 0.83 -11.43 13.24
C LEU A 285 2.31 -11.57 13.53
N SER A 286 3.11 -10.74 12.87
CA SER A 286 4.54 -10.60 13.16
C SER A 286 4.95 -9.13 13.25
N THR A 287 6.16 -8.87 13.75
CA THR A 287 6.70 -7.52 13.93
C THR A 287 8.01 -7.38 13.15
N ALA A 288 8.09 -6.35 12.32
CA ALA A 288 9.31 -5.90 11.68
C ALA A 288 10.08 -5.01 12.68
N GLU A 289 10.98 -5.63 13.44
CA GLU A 289 11.57 -5.05 14.66
C GLU A 289 12.37 -3.75 14.42
N ASN A 290 12.96 -3.59 13.23
CA ASN A 290 13.79 -2.44 12.89
C ASN A 290 13.11 -1.49 11.89
N SER A 291 11.85 -1.73 11.56
CA SER A 291 11.09 -0.92 10.61
C SER A 291 10.19 0.09 11.30
N GLY A 292 10.08 1.27 10.70
CA GLY A 292 8.96 2.17 10.87
C GLY A 292 7.78 1.77 9.97
N HIS A 293 7.00 2.76 9.53
CA HIS A 293 5.80 2.53 8.74
C HIS A 293 6.05 1.82 7.40
N TYR A 294 7.19 2.04 6.75
CA TYR A 294 7.51 1.50 5.42
C TYR A 294 8.31 0.20 5.51
N ILE A 295 7.66 -0.90 5.94
CA ILE A 295 8.32 -2.21 6.16
C ILE A 295 9.08 -2.67 4.92
N TYR A 296 8.50 -2.53 3.74
CA TYR A 296 9.12 -2.95 2.47
C TYR A 296 10.34 -2.09 2.05
N VAL A 297 10.59 -0.97 2.75
CA VAL A 297 11.78 -0.11 2.56
C VAL A 297 12.82 -0.38 3.64
N ASP A 298 12.38 -0.46 4.90
CA ASP A 298 13.28 -0.56 6.06
C ASP A 298 13.77 -1.99 6.29
N GLU A 299 12.89 -2.99 6.13
CA GLU A 299 13.16 -4.42 6.26
C GLU A 299 12.53 -5.19 5.08
N PRO A 300 12.99 -4.96 3.82
CA PRO A 300 12.38 -5.55 2.62
C PRO A 300 12.33 -7.07 2.64
N GLU A 301 13.28 -7.74 3.28
CA GLU A 301 13.30 -9.19 3.45
C GLU A 301 12.08 -9.71 4.23
N VAL A 302 11.61 -8.97 5.23
CA VAL A 302 10.41 -9.35 6.00
C VAL A 302 9.16 -9.32 5.11
N ALA A 303 9.02 -8.30 4.27
CA ALA A 303 7.92 -8.20 3.33
C ALA A 303 7.98 -9.29 2.25
N VAL A 304 9.17 -9.57 1.69
CA VAL A 304 9.38 -10.61 0.68
C VAL A 304 9.06 -11.99 1.26
N GLU A 305 9.59 -12.35 2.44
CA GLU A 305 9.35 -13.64 3.09
C GLU A 305 7.86 -13.88 3.36
N ALA A 306 7.15 -12.86 3.82
CA ALA A 306 5.71 -12.96 4.09
C ALA A 306 4.89 -13.16 2.80
N ILE A 307 5.22 -12.43 1.74
CA ILE A 307 4.54 -12.56 0.45
C ILE A 307 4.81 -13.93 -0.17
N ASP A 308 6.04 -14.42 -0.11
CA ASP A 308 6.38 -15.76 -0.61
C ASP A 308 5.72 -16.87 0.19
N LEU A 309 5.64 -16.73 1.51
CA LEU A 309 4.93 -17.67 2.39
C LEU A 309 3.45 -17.76 2.00
N VAL A 310 2.75 -16.63 1.94
CA VAL A 310 1.33 -16.57 1.57
C VAL A 310 1.12 -17.10 0.15
N THR A 311 1.96 -16.70 -0.80
CA THR A 311 1.86 -17.17 -2.19
C THR A 311 2.04 -18.69 -2.28
N THR A 312 2.96 -19.26 -1.51
CA THR A 312 3.17 -20.71 -1.46
C THR A 312 1.99 -21.44 -0.84
N GLN A 313 1.40 -20.91 0.21
CA GLN A 313 0.22 -21.50 0.87
C GLN A 313 -1.04 -21.39 0.00
N ALA A 314 -1.17 -20.35 -0.79
CA ALA A 314 -2.30 -20.12 -1.69
C ALA A 314 -2.32 -21.04 -2.93
N THR A 315 -1.25 -21.79 -3.19
CA THR A 315 -1.17 -22.79 -4.27
C THR A 315 -1.77 -24.17 -3.92
N GLY A 316 -2.26 -24.35 -2.69
CA GLY A 316 -2.70 -25.63 -2.12
C GLY A 316 -4.11 -26.08 -2.44
#